data_1a4d635bc7b18b9a972db50ce3f985b5
#
_entry.id   1a4d635bc7b18b9a972db50ce3f985b5
#
_cell.length_a   1.000
_cell.length_b   1.000
_cell.length_c   1.000
_cell.angle_alpha   90.00
_cell.angle_beta   90.00
_cell.angle_gamma   90.00
#
_symmetry.space_group_name_H-M   'P 1'
#
loop_
_entity.id
_entity.type
_entity.pdbx_description
1 polymer ?
#
loop_
_entity_poly.entity_id
_entity_poly.type
_entity_poly.pdbx_seq_one_letter_code
_entity_poly.pdbx_strand_id
1 'polypeptide(L)'
;MRESASLINLTVNRSDDIAERLRQFVQDKEAFSPNTWRQLISVMRICHQWSEDNQRTFLPMRAEDLRDYLAFLAESGRASSTVTSHAALISMLHRNAGLDVPNASPLVFRTMKKINRVAVINGERAGQAVPFRLRDLLMLDRHWSGSENLQSLRDLAFLHVAYTTLLRISELSRLRVRDVMRAGDGRIILDVAWTKTIVQTGGLIKALSRHSTQRLEEWITVSGLASHPDAYLFSAVHRSGRAQIADKPMSTRALEQIFSRAWAIAGKSGAVKANKNRYTGWSGHSARVGAAQDMADKGYPIARIMQEGTWKKPETLMRYIRHVDAHKGAMVEFMEQIADGDHSSQSS
;
A
#
# COMPACT_ATOMS: atom_id res chain seq x y z
N MET A 1 19.85 -11.50 13.63
CA MET A 1 20.18 -11.90 14.99
C MET A 1 20.40 -10.73 15.96
N ARG A 2 21.13 -9.64 15.61
CA ARG A 2 21.35 -8.49 16.54
C ARG A 2 20.08 -7.70 16.91
N GLU A 3 19.10 -7.56 15.99
CA GLU A 3 17.84 -6.84 16.27
C GLU A 3 16.88 -7.61 17.19
N SER A 4 16.88 -8.95 17.14
CA SER A 4 16.06 -9.79 18.03
C SER A 4 16.61 -9.83 19.46
N ALA A 5 17.94 -9.74 19.61
CA ALA A 5 18.58 -9.63 20.93
C ALA A 5 18.26 -8.30 21.64
N SER A 6 18.00 -7.23 20.88
CA SER A 6 17.62 -5.94 21.43
C SER A 6 16.27 -5.96 22.17
N LEU A 7 15.28 -6.69 21.68
CA LEU A 7 13.97 -6.85 22.37
C LEU A 7 14.11 -7.59 23.70
N ILE A 8 14.96 -8.60 23.77
CA ILE A 8 15.20 -9.37 24.99
C ILE A 8 15.94 -8.53 26.01
N ASN A 9 16.95 -7.75 25.60
CA ASN A 9 17.72 -6.90 26.50
C ASN A 9 16.92 -5.71 27.07
N LEU A 10 15.88 -5.22 26.37
CA LEU A 10 15.00 -4.17 26.85
C LEU A 10 14.09 -4.62 28.01
N THR A 11 13.99 -5.92 28.30
CA THR A 11 12.99 -6.49 29.23
C THR A 11 13.58 -7.28 30.39
N VAL A 12 14.90 -7.42 30.50
CA VAL A 12 15.62 -8.34 31.41
C VAL A 12 15.43 -8.05 32.92
N ASN A 13 14.68 -7.04 33.33
CA ASN A 13 14.53 -6.70 34.73
C ASN A 13 13.24 -7.15 35.45
N ARG A 14 12.36 -7.99 34.83
CA ARG A 14 11.14 -8.50 35.49
C ARG A 14 10.71 -9.87 35.04
N SER A 15 10.63 -10.80 35.93
CA SER A 15 10.14 -12.18 35.95
C SER A 15 10.55 -13.06 34.74
N ASP A 16 11.11 -14.21 35.03
CA ASP A 16 11.55 -15.22 34.05
C ASP A 16 10.47 -15.62 33.04
N ASP A 17 9.18 -15.55 33.45
CA ASP A 17 8.02 -15.88 32.60
C ASP A 17 7.79 -14.87 31.46
N ILE A 18 7.91 -13.58 31.72
CA ILE A 18 7.77 -12.54 30.68
C ILE A 18 8.91 -12.65 29.67
N ALA A 19 10.14 -12.86 30.16
CA ALA A 19 11.31 -13.01 29.32
C ALA A 19 11.19 -14.25 28.41
N GLU A 20 10.67 -15.37 28.95
CA GLU A 20 10.45 -16.58 28.17
C GLU A 20 9.38 -16.39 27.09
N ARG A 21 8.23 -15.80 27.40
CA ARG A 21 7.19 -15.50 26.43
C ARG A 21 7.68 -14.58 25.31
N LEU A 22 8.51 -13.60 25.64
CA LEU A 22 9.10 -12.72 24.64
C LEU A 22 10.15 -13.42 23.79
N ARG A 23 10.92 -14.39 24.34
CA ARG A 23 11.82 -15.21 23.53
C ARG A 23 11.04 -16.06 22.52
N GLN A 24 9.93 -16.68 22.93
CA GLN A 24 9.04 -17.42 22.03
C GLN A 24 8.45 -16.50 20.95
N PHE A 25 7.95 -15.34 21.34
CA PHE A 25 7.45 -14.34 20.38
C PHE A 25 8.49 -13.93 19.33
N VAL A 26 9.77 -13.82 19.73
CA VAL A 26 10.88 -13.54 18.81
C VAL A 26 11.19 -14.74 17.91
N GLN A 27 11.09 -15.98 18.42
CA GLN A 27 11.25 -17.19 17.62
C GLN A 27 10.15 -17.29 16.55
N ASP A 28 8.91 -16.92 16.90
CA ASP A 28 7.75 -16.94 16.00
C ASP A 28 7.64 -15.71 15.08
N LYS A 29 8.70 -14.90 14.96
CA LYS A 29 8.70 -13.67 14.14
C LYS A 29 8.24 -13.87 12.70
N GLU A 30 8.44 -15.10 12.15
CA GLU A 30 8.06 -15.44 10.78
C GLU A 30 6.54 -15.56 10.59
N ALA A 31 5.77 -15.69 11.68
CA ALA A 31 4.32 -15.58 11.65
C ALA A 31 3.84 -14.16 11.26
N PHE A 32 4.72 -13.17 11.35
CA PHE A 32 4.45 -11.77 11.02
C PHE A 32 5.12 -11.36 9.71
N SER A 33 4.50 -10.39 9.00
CA SER A 33 5.18 -9.84 7.83
C SER A 33 6.49 -9.15 8.24
N PRO A 34 7.56 -9.22 7.41
CA PRO A 34 8.82 -8.52 7.71
C PRO A 34 8.64 -7.02 7.98
N ASN A 35 7.64 -6.41 7.37
CA ASN A 35 7.33 -4.99 7.60
C ASN A 35 6.69 -4.75 8.96
N THR A 36 5.74 -5.61 9.37
CA THR A 36 5.11 -5.54 10.70
C THR A 36 6.18 -5.67 11.78
N TRP A 37 7.08 -6.65 11.63
CA TRP A 37 8.16 -6.87 12.59
C TRP A 37 9.11 -5.65 12.67
N ARG A 38 9.51 -5.10 11.53
CA ARG A 38 10.35 -3.89 11.47
C ARG A 38 9.68 -2.68 12.12
N GLN A 39 8.38 -2.51 11.90
CA GLN A 39 7.60 -1.45 12.55
C GLN A 39 7.53 -1.67 14.07
N LEU A 40 7.31 -2.91 14.52
CA LEU A 40 7.31 -3.25 15.95
C LEU A 40 8.64 -2.84 16.62
N ILE A 41 9.76 -3.28 16.06
CA ILE A 41 11.09 -2.93 16.58
C ILE A 41 11.30 -1.41 16.64
N SER A 42 10.90 -0.70 15.59
CA SER A 42 11.01 0.77 15.57
C SER A 42 10.16 1.44 16.63
N VAL A 43 8.92 1.00 16.81
CA VAL A 43 8.01 1.55 17.83
C VAL A 43 8.53 1.24 19.24
N MET A 44 9.01 0.01 19.48
CA MET A 44 9.59 -0.38 20.77
C MET A 44 10.78 0.50 21.14
N ARG A 45 11.67 0.76 20.21
CA ARG A 45 12.84 1.63 20.45
C ARG A 45 12.43 3.04 20.84
N ILE A 46 11.48 3.64 20.08
CA ILE A 46 11.00 5.00 20.38
C ILE A 46 10.28 5.07 21.71
N CYS A 47 9.42 4.09 22.00
CA CYS A 47 8.65 4.04 23.24
C CYS A 47 9.55 3.80 24.46
N HIS A 48 10.53 2.90 24.34
CA HIS A 48 11.51 2.64 25.39
C HIS A 48 12.31 3.90 25.72
N GLN A 49 12.85 4.58 24.71
CA GLN A 49 13.60 5.83 24.90
C GLN A 49 12.75 6.88 25.63
N TRP A 50 11.49 7.05 25.19
CA TRP A 50 10.57 7.97 25.88
C TRP A 50 10.33 7.57 27.34
N SER A 51 10.20 6.27 27.62
CA SER A 51 10.02 5.76 29.00
C SER A 51 11.23 6.07 29.86
N GLU A 52 12.45 5.85 29.37
CA GLU A 52 13.70 6.19 30.06
C GLU A 52 13.77 7.71 30.36
N ASP A 53 13.55 8.54 29.34
CA ASP A 53 13.61 10.00 29.44
C ASP A 53 12.60 10.57 30.48
N ASN A 54 11.48 9.86 30.70
CA ASN A 54 10.40 10.27 31.60
C ASN A 54 10.35 9.44 32.89
N GLN A 55 11.35 8.59 33.18
CA GLN A 55 11.42 7.72 34.35
C GLN A 55 10.16 6.84 34.52
N ARG A 56 9.67 6.29 33.39
CA ARG A 56 8.49 5.42 33.35
C ARG A 56 8.89 3.98 33.03
N THR A 57 8.08 3.04 33.47
CA THR A 57 8.27 1.63 33.11
C THR A 57 7.78 1.36 31.70
N PHE A 58 8.70 0.87 30.83
CA PHE A 58 8.36 0.50 29.45
C PHE A 58 7.49 -0.77 29.39
N LEU A 59 7.84 -1.82 30.15
CA LEU A 59 7.12 -3.09 30.14
C LEU A 59 7.13 -3.73 31.55
N PRO A 60 5.97 -3.98 32.18
CA PRO A 60 4.63 -3.61 31.75
C PRO A 60 4.40 -2.10 31.76
N MET A 61 3.80 -1.57 30.70
CA MET A 61 3.42 -0.16 30.62
C MET A 61 2.02 0.03 31.20
N ARG A 62 1.85 1.03 32.08
CA ARG A 62 0.56 1.40 32.66
C ARG A 62 -0.29 2.19 31.64
N ALA A 63 -1.59 2.21 31.83
CA ALA A 63 -2.51 2.95 30.98
C ALA A 63 -2.23 4.47 30.97
N GLU A 64 -1.84 5.02 32.13
CA GLU A 64 -1.45 6.43 32.27
C GLU A 64 -0.19 6.75 31.47
N ASP A 65 0.80 5.86 31.50
CA ASP A 65 2.07 6.04 30.80
C ASP A 65 1.84 5.93 29.27
N LEU A 66 1.00 4.98 28.83
CA LEU A 66 0.61 4.91 27.41
C LEU A 66 -0.15 6.17 26.97
N ARG A 67 -1.09 6.67 27.78
CA ARG A 67 -1.79 7.94 27.49
C ARG A 67 -0.81 9.08 27.26
N ASP A 68 0.16 9.25 28.17
CA ASP A 68 1.12 10.35 28.14
C ASP A 68 2.06 10.21 26.93
N TYR A 69 2.49 8.99 26.64
CA TYR A 69 3.28 8.69 25.44
C TYR A 69 2.55 9.02 24.12
N LEU A 70 1.27 8.65 24.01
CA LEU A 70 0.47 8.93 22.83
C LEU A 70 0.20 10.44 22.68
N ALA A 71 -0.01 11.15 23.78
CA ALA A 71 -0.12 12.61 23.80
C ALA A 71 1.18 13.26 23.32
N PHE A 72 2.33 12.84 23.87
CA PHE A 72 3.66 13.30 23.43
C PHE A 72 3.87 13.13 21.92
N LEU A 73 3.51 11.96 21.35
CA LEU A 73 3.63 11.74 19.91
C LEU A 73 2.79 12.72 19.09
N ALA A 74 1.56 12.97 19.53
CA ALA A 74 0.66 13.91 18.87
C ALA A 74 1.18 15.35 18.95
N GLU A 75 1.64 15.78 20.11
CA GLU A 75 2.24 17.10 20.37
C GLU A 75 3.56 17.29 19.60
N SER A 76 4.32 16.22 19.40
CA SER A 76 5.51 16.20 18.53
C SER A 76 5.18 16.25 17.03
N GLY A 77 3.92 16.45 16.64
CA GLY A 77 3.49 16.56 15.24
C GLY A 77 3.41 15.23 14.48
N ARG A 78 3.36 14.08 15.19
CA ARG A 78 3.11 12.80 14.53
C ARG A 78 1.66 12.70 14.06
N ALA A 79 1.46 12.18 12.86
CA ALA A 79 0.13 11.96 12.31
C ALA A 79 -0.70 11.02 13.21
N SER A 80 -2.00 11.25 13.31
CA SER A 80 -2.93 10.46 14.15
C SER A 80 -2.88 8.96 13.80
N SER A 81 -2.70 8.62 12.53
CA SER A 81 -2.51 7.24 12.06
C SER A 81 -1.20 6.60 12.58
N THR A 82 -0.14 7.39 12.75
CA THR A 82 1.12 6.95 13.35
C THR A 82 0.92 6.67 14.82
N VAL A 83 0.25 7.59 15.54
CA VAL A 83 -0.09 7.41 16.97
C VAL A 83 -0.92 6.14 17.19
N THR A 84 -1.93 5.92 16.35
CA THR A 84 -2.75 4.68 16.38
C THR A 84 -1.89 3.43 16.15
N SER A 85 -0.93 3.48 15.23
CA SER A 85 -0.03 2.35 14.97
C SER A 85 0.87 2.05 16.17
N HIS A 86 1.37 3.07 16.87
CA HIS A 86 2.14 2.89 18.10
C HIS A 86 1.31 2.20 19.20
N ALA A 87 0.08 2.68 19.46
CA ALA A 87 -0.83 2.07 20.43
C ALA A 87 -1.11 0.58 20.10
N ALA A 88 -1.34 0.26 18.83
CA ALA A 88 -1.60 -1.12 18.37
C ALA A 88 -0.38 -2.03 18.55
N LEU A 89 0.83 -1.57 18.25
CA LEU A 89 2.04 -2.37 18.33
C LEU A 89 2.50 -2.56 19.79
N ILE A 90 2.31 -1.56 20.68
CA ILE A 90 2.50 -1.70 22.11
C ILE A 90 1.52 -2.72 22.68
N SER A 91 0.24 -2.67 22.25
CA SER A 91 -0.75 -3.67 22.63
C SER A 91 -0.39 -5.08 22.16
N MET A 92 0.23 -5.21 20.98
CA MET A 92 0.71 -6.50 20.46
C MET A 92 1.84 -7.04 21.34
N LEU A 93 2.79 -6.21 21.75
CA LEU A 93 3.87 -6.59 22.68
C LEU A 93 3.32 -7.10 24.01
N HIS A 94 2.39 -6.36 24.64
CA HIS A 94 1.81 -6.74 25.93
C HIS A 94 1.07 -8.08 25.83
N ARG A 95 0.25 -8.29 24.78
CA ARG A 95 -0.44 -9.58 24.59
C ARG A 95 0.54 -10.75 24.48
N ASN A 96 1.62 -10.58 23.71
CA ASN A 96 2.61 -11.65 23.55
C ASN A 96 3.50 -11.84 24.78
N ALA A 97 3.62 -10.85 25.63
CA ALA A 97 4.26 -10.95 26.94
C ALA A 97 3.33 -11.53 28.04
N GLY A 98 2.05 -11.76 27.73
CA GLY A 98 1.06 -12.22 28.71
C GLY A 98 0.70 -11.17 29.76
N LEU A 99 0.77 -9.90 29.37
CA LEU A 99 0.51 -8.74 30.23
C LEU A 99 -0.82 -8.08 29.88
N ASP A 100 -1.38 -7.36 30.85
CA ASP A 100 -2.54 -6.52 30.63
C ASP A 100 -2.26 -5.49 29.51
N VAL A 101 -3.25 -5.32 28.63
CA VAL A 101 -3.13 -4.44 27.47
C VAL A 101 -3.54 -3.01 27.86
N PRO A 102 -2.60 -2.05 27.98
CA PRO A 102 -2.90 -0.71 28.47
C PRO A 102 -3.86 0.05 27.53
N ASN A 103 -3.88 -0.28 26.23
CA ASN A 103 -4.79 0.31 25.25
C ASN A 103 -6.26 -0.10 25.47
N ALA A 104 -6.56 -1.12 26.27
CA ALA A 104 -7.94 -1.50 26.62
C ALA A 104 -8.56 -0.52 27.66
N SER A 105 -7.76 0.34 28.28
CA SER A 105 -8.22 1.31 29.27
C SER A 105 -9.12 2.39 28.64
N PRO A 106 -10.25 2.74 29.30
CA PRO A 106 -11.08 3.89 28.89
C PRO A 106 -10.32 5.21 28.85
N LEU A 107 -9.24 5.34 29.63
CA LEU A 107 -8.37 6.51 29.64
C LEU A 107 -7.66 6.66 28.28
N VAL A 108 -7.03 5.61 27.79
CA VAL A 108 -6.34 5.59 26.49
C VAL A 108 -7.33 5.79 25.35
N PHE A 109 -8.50 5.14 25.43
CA PHE A 109 -9.56 5.33 24.44
C PHE A 109 -9.98 6.81 24.30
N ARG A 110 -10.23 7.49 25.43
CA ARG A 110 -10.58 8.93 25.42
C ARG A 110 -9.48 9.79 24.84
N THR A 111 -8.22 9.49 25.15
CA THR A 111 -7.06 10.19 24.59
C THR A 111 -6.97 10.02 23.09
N MET A 112 -7.09 8.80 22.57
CA MET A 112 -7.10 8.54 21.14
C MET A 112 -8.25 9.24 20.43
N LYS A 113 -9.43 9.25 21.04
CA LYS A 113 -10.59 9.99 20.52
C LYS A 113 -10.31 11.50 20.41
N LYS A 114 -9.67 12.08 21.44
CA LYS A 114 -9.25 13.51 21.44
C LYS A 114 -8.22 13.77 20.33
N ILE A 115 -7.17 12.96 20.23
CA ILE A 115 -6.11 13.08 19.21
C ILE A 115 -6.72 13.05 17.81
N ASN A 116 -7.56 12.06 17.51
CA ASN A 116 -8.21 11.93 16.20
C ASN A 116 -9.13 13.13 15.90
N ARG A 117 -9.88 13.63 16.89
CA ARG A 117 -10.74 14.81 16.72
C ARG A 117 -9.93 16.05 16.41
N VAL A 118 -8.86 16.31 17.16
CA VAL A 118 -7.97 17.47 16.95
C VAL A 118 -7.31 17.37 15.57
N ALA A 119 -6.83 16.18 15.18
CA ALA A 119 -6.25 15.95 13.87
C ALA A 119 -7.22 16.32 12.72
N VAL A 120 -8.49 15.91 12.82
CA VAL A 120 -9.54 16.25 11.84
C VAL A 120 -9.82 17.76 11.81
N ILE A 121 -9.93 18.41 12.98
CA ILE A 121 -10.15 19.85 13.09
C ILE A 121 -8.99 20.62 12.46
N ASN A 122 -7.75 20.18 12.69
CA ASN A 122 -6.54 20.76 12.11
C ASN A 122 -6.33 20.43 10.63
N GLY A 123 -7.32 19.81 9.98
CA GLY A 123 -7.27 19.51 8.55
C GLY A 123 -6.40 18.31 8.19
N GLU A 124 -5.99 17.47 9.17
CA GLU A 124 -5.28 16.23 8.85
C GLU A 124 -6.18 15.36 7.97
N ARG A 125 -5.65 14.94 6.85
CA ARG A 125 -6.30 14.00 5.94
C ARG A 125 -5.41 12.79 5.73
N ALA A 126 -6.00 11.61 5.68
CA ALA A 126 -5.29 10.43 5.26
C ALA A 126 -4.72 10.67 3.85
N GLY A 127 -3.39 10.62 3.75
CA GLY A 127 -2.72 10.80 2.48
C GLY A 127 -3.16 9.74 1.47
N GLN A 128 -3.42 10.15 0.24
CA GLN A 128 -3.72 9.29 -0.88
C GLN A 128 -2.61 9.40 -1.91
N ALA A 129 -2.20 8.28 -2.50
CA ALA A 129 -1.25 8.31 -3.61
C ALA A 129 -1.82 9.12 -4.78
N VAL A 130 -0.96 9.87 -5.45
CA VAL A 130 -1.34 10.58 -6.68
C VAL A 130 -1.82 9.56 -7.71
N PRO A 131 -3.03 9.72 -8.29
CA PRO A 131 -3.56 8.73 -9.22
C PRO A 131 -2.72 8.65 -10.50
N PHE A 132 -2.38 7.44 -10.90
CA PHE A 132 -1.83 7.12 -12.22
C PHE A 132 -2.98 6.63 -13.10
N ARG A 133 -3.47 7.51 -13.99
CA ARG A 133 -4.69 7.32 -14.78
C ARG A 133 -4.38 6.64 -16.13
N LEU A 134 -5.40 6.11 -16.78
CA LEU A 134 -5.28 5.48 -18.09
C LEU A 134 -4.60 6.41 -19.13
N ARG A 135 -4.95 7.69 -19.13
CA ARG A 135 -4.30 8.68 -20.00
C ARG A 135 -2.79 8.77 -19.81
N ASP A 136 -2.34 8.62 -18.56
CA ASP A 136 -0.91 8.66 -18.22
C ASP A 136 -0.22 7.38 -18.74
N LEU A 137 -0.85 6.22 -18.57
CA LEU A 137 -0.36 4.95 -19.10
C LEU A 137 -0.24 5.01 -20.64
N LEU A 138 -1.27 5.48 -21.34
CA LEU A 138 -1.25 5.59 -22.79
C LEU A 138 -0.21 6.60 -23.32
N MET A 139 0.06 7.65 -22.58
CA MET A 139 1.13 8.60 -22.91
C MET A 139 2.51 7.94 -22.79
N LEU A 140 2.76 7.21 -21.69
CA LEU A 140 4.01 6.45 -21.50
C LEU A 140 4.16 5.32 -22.49
N ASP A 141 3.05 4.68 -22.88
CA ASP A 141 3.05 3.65 -23.90
C ASP A 141 3.58 4.20 -25.25
N ARG A 142 3.10 5.37 -25.68
CA ARG A 142 3.62 6.04 -26.88
C ARG A 142 5.09 6.44 -26.76
N HIS A 143 5.57 6.73 -25.56
CA HIS A 143 6.94 7.16 -25.33
C HIS A 143 7.94 5.99 -25.26
N TRP A 144 7.53 4.84 -24.69
CA TRP A 144 8.41 3.70 -24.41
C TRP A 144 8.19 2.49 -25.35
N SER A 145 7.06 2.41 -26.08
CA SER A 145 6.85 1.31 -27.01
C SER A 145 7.89 1.34 -28.12
N GLY A 146 8.42 0.17 -28.47
CA GLY A 146 9.48 0.03 -29.45
C GLY A 146 10.86 0.59 -29.03
N SER A 147 11.03 0.90 -27.73
CA SER A 147 12.33 1.35 -27.22
C SER A 147 13.35 0.22 -27.28
N GLU A 148 14.59 0.54 -27.73
CA GLU A 148 15.73 -0.38 -27.66
C GLU A 148 16.25 -0.55 -26.22
N ASN A 149 15.84 0.31 -25.31
CA ASN A 149 16.22 0.25 -23.90
C ASN A 149 15.35 -0.79 -23.15
N LEU A 150 15.96 -1.92 -22.82
CA LEU A 150 15.31 -3.02 -22.10
C LEU A 150 14.67 -2.58 -20.77
N GLN A 151 15.24 -1.59 -20.09
CA GLN A 151 14.67 -1.05 -18.86
C GLN A 151 13.33 -0.34 -19.13
N SER A 152 13.24 0.39 -20.25
CA SER A 152 11.99 1.09 -20.64
C SER A 152 10.88 0.08 -20.98
N LEU A 153 11.22 -1.00 -21.68
CA LEU A 153 10.26 -2.07 -21.99
C LEU A 153 9.77 -2.76 -20.70
N ARG A 154 10.69 -3.07 -19.76
CA ARG A 154 10.32 -3.60 -18.46
C ARG A 154 9.39 -2.65 -17.71
N ASP A 155 9.73 -1.37 -17.65
CA ASP A 155 8.97 -0.37 -16.92
C ASP A 155 7.57 -0.21 -17.51
N LEU A 156 7.46 -0.20 -18.84
CA LEU A 156 6.18 -0.14 -19.53
C LEU A 156 5.31 -1.37 -19.24
N ALA A 157 5.87 -2.57 -19.40
CA ALA A 157 5.17 -3.83 -19.07
C ALA A 157 4.70 -3.86 -17.61
N PHE A 158 5.55 -3.43 -16.67
CA PHE A 158 5.20 -3.33 -15.27
C PHE A 158 4.01 -2.38 -15.02
N LEU A 159 4.01 -1.20 -15.63
CA LEU A 159 2.93 -0.23 -15.47
C LEU A 159 1.61 -0.72 -16.07
N HIS A 160 1.66 -1.39 -17.23
CA HIS A 160 0.48 -2.04 -17.83
C HIS A 160 -0.11 -3.11 -16.92
N VAL A 161 0.72 -3.99 -16.39
CA VAL A 161 0.27 -5.04 -15.46
C VAL A 161 -0.26 -4.41 -14.16
N ALA A 162 0.45 -3.45 -13.57
CA ALA A 162 0.02 -2.78 -12.35
C ALA A 162 -1.33 -2.08 -12.48
N TYR A 163 -1.55 -1.39 -13.62
CA TYR A 163 -2.79 -0.68 -13.88
C TYR A 163 -3.96 -1.64 -14.17
N THR A 164 -3.75 -2.67 -15.00
CA THR A 164 -4.81 -3.59 -15.43
C THR A 164 -5.26 -4.52 -14.31
N THR A 165 -4.31 -4.98 -13.47
CA THR A 165 -4.61 -5.97 -12.42
C THR A 165 -4.96 -5.37 -11.07
N LEU A 166 -4.66 -4.10 -10.85
CA LEU A 166 -4.79 -3.42 -9.55
C LEU A 166 -4.03 -4.14 -8.41
N LEU A 167 -3.03 -4.95 -8.71
CA LEU A 167 -2.20 -5.62 -7.70
C LEU A 167 -1.38 -4.63 -6.89
N ARG A 168 -1.08 -5.01 -5.64
CA ARG A 168 -0.15 -4.24 -4.80
C ARG A 168 1.28 -4.43 -5.31
N ILE A 169 2.13 -3.43 -5.11
CA ILE A 169 3.53 -3.50 -5.54
C ILE A 169 4.26 -4.74 -4.97
N SER A 170 3.93 -5.17 -3.76
CA SER A 170 4.48 -6.38 -3.15
C SER A 170 3.96 -7.68 -3.76
N GLU A 171 2.79 -7.67 -4.39
CA GLU A 171 2.22 -8.77 -5.13
C GLU A 171 2.86 -8.83 -6.53
N LEU A 172 2.96 -7.69 -7.21
CA LEU A 172 3.66 -7.56 -8.49
C LEU A 172 5.13 -7.99 -8.42
N SER A 173 5.83 -7.67 -7.33
CA SER A 173 7.23 -8.03 -7.17
C SER A 173 7.48 -9.54 -7.13
N ARG A 174 6.47 -10.33 -6.74
CA ARG A 174 6.58 -11.77 -6.54
C ARG A 174 6.10 -12.60 -7.73
N LEU A 175 5.50 -11.98 -8.74
CA LEU A 175 5.09 -12.68 -9.96
C LEU A 175 6.32 -13.31 -10.62
N ARG A 176 6.15 -14.56 -11.07
CA ARG A 176 7.15 -15.32 -11.82
C ARG A 176 6.69 -15.54 -13.26
N VAL A 177 7.60 -15.89 -14.13
CA VAL A 177 7.27 -16.19 -15.53
C VAL A 177 6.28 -17.37 -15.62
N ARG A 178 6.40 -18.38 -14.78
CA ARG A 178 5.48 -19.53 -14.71
C ARG A 178 4.04 -19.16 -14.30
N ASP A 179 3.84 -18.00 -13.68
CA ASP A 179 2.50 -17.53 -13.29
C ASP A 179 1.76 -16.90 -14.49
N VAL A 180 2.43 -16.80 -15.65
CA VAL A 180 1.89 -16.24 -16.88
C VAL A 180 1.27 -17.37 -17.71
N MET A 181 -0.04 -17.33 -17.88
CA MET A 181 -0.80 -18.30 -18.69
C MET A 181 -1.45 -17.60 -19.89
N ARG A 182 -1.76 -18.37 -20.95
CA ARG A 182 -2.54 -17.86 -22.08
C ARG A 182 -3.98 -18.34 -21.99
N ALA A 183 -4.92 -17.41 -22.13
CA ALA A 183 -6.32 -17.72 -22.36
C ALA A 183 -6.56 -18.18 -23.81
N GLY A 184 -7.69 -18.84 -24.05
CA GLY A 184 -8.06 -19.30 -25.39
C GLY A 184 -8.23 -18.18 -26.44
N ASP A 185 -8.46 -16.95 -26.01
CA ASP A 185 -8.56 -15.76 -26.87
C ASP A 185 -7.21 -15.03 -27.07
N GLY A 186 -6.12 -15.64 -26.61
CA GLY A 186 -4.75 -15.16 -26.74
C GLY A 186 -4.30 -14.13 -25.71
N ARG A 187 -5.18 -13.69 -24.80
CA ARG A 187 -4.79 -12.79 -23.72
C ARG A 187 -4.00 -13.52 -22.63
N ILE A 188 -3.17 -12.78 -21.91
CA ILE A 188 -2.48 -13.28 -20.73
C ILE A 188 -3.43 -13.28 -19.54
N ILE A 189 -3.36 -14.37 -18.78
CA ILE A 189 -3.91 -14.52 -17.44
C ILE A 189 -2.74 -14.69 -16.49
N LEU A 190 -2.77 -13.99 -15.37
CA LEU A 190 -1.80 -14.12 -14.30
C LEU A 190 -2.41 -14.91 -13.14
N ASP A 191 -1.73 -16.00 -12.75
CA ASP A 191 -2.03 -16.74 -11.52
C ASP A 191 -1.23 -16.14 -10.37
N VAL A 192 -1.89 -15.38 -9.51
CA VAL A 192 -1.25 -14.69 -8.39
C VAL A 192 -1.35 -15.57 -7.15
N ALA A 193 -0.41 -16.49 -6.99
CA ALA A 193 -0.38 -17.48 -5.90
C ALA A 193 -0.28 -16.83 -4.51
N TRP A 194 0.33 -15.64 -4.42
CA TRP A 194 0.53 -14.95 -3.14
C TRP A 194 -0.09 -13.56 -3.15
N THR A 195 -0.99 -13.32 -2.19
CA THR A 195 -1.49 -11.97 -1.91
C THR A 195 -1.44 -11.71 -0.40
N LYS A 196 -1.29 -10.46 -0.02
CA LYS A 196 -1.25 -10.05 1.40
C LYS A 196 -2.50 -10.45 2.19
N THR A 197 -3.62 -10.68 1.52
CA THR A 197 -4.94 -10.90 2.14
C THR A 197 -5.60 -12.24 1.81
N ILE A 198 -5.02 -13.05 0.92
CA ILE A 198 -5.61 -14.29 0.40
C ILE A 198 -4.65 -15.46 0.67
N VAL A 199 -4.30 -15.68 1.93
CA VAL A 199 -3.54 -16.88 2.34
C VAL A 199 -4.44 -18.14 2.35
N GLN A 200 -5.77 -17.95 2.31
CA GLN A 200 -6.73 -19.05 2.55
C GLN A 200 -7.57 -19.49 1.34
N THR A 201 -7.46 -18.85 0.17
CA THR A 201 -8.41 -19.06 -0.95
C THR A 201 -7.79 -19.50 -2.29
N GLY A 202 -6.58 -20.09 -2.27
CA GLY A 202 -6.02 -20.71 -3.49
C GLY A 202 -5.55 -19.75 -4.59
N GLY A 203 -5.22 -18.49 -4.25
CA GLY A 203 -4.67 -17.54 -5.21
C GLY A 203 -5.70 -16.58 -5.81
N LEU A 204 -5.25 -15.77 -6.76
CA LEU A 204 -6.06 -14.79 -7.47
C LEU A 204 -5.73 -14.82 -8.96
N ILE A 205 -6.74 -15.01 -9.78
CA ILE A 205 -6.58 -14.97 -11.24
C ILE A 205 -6.87 -13.57 -11.77
N LYS A 206 -5.97 -13.02 -12.59
CA LYS A 206 -6.09 -11.71 -13.22
C LYS A 206 -5.87 -11.78 -14.73
N ALA A 207 -6.86 -11.39 -15.51
CA ALA A 207 -6.73 -11.28 -16.94
C ALA A 207 -6.17 -9.90 -17.35
N LEU A 208 -5.31 -9.87 -18.35
CA LEU A 208 -4.81 -8.63 -18.94
C LEU A 208 -5.66 -8.23 -20.16
N SER A 209 -5.70 -6.93 -20.46
CA SER A 209 -6.20 -6.44 -21.74
C SER A 209 -5.30 -6.91 -22.89
N ARG A 210 -5.78 -6.90 -24.13
CA ARG A 210 -4.94 -7.23 -25.30
C ARG A 210 -3.68 -6.36 -25.37
N HIS A 211 -3.83 -5.09 -25.14
CA HIS A 211 -2.71 -4.14 -25.13
C HIS A 211 -1.69 -4.43 -24.01
N SER A 212 -2.16 -4.69 -22.79
CA SER A 212 -1.27 -5.06 -21.68
C SER A 212 -0.61 -6.42 -21.90
N THR A 213 -1.29 -7.35 -22.54
CA THR A 213 -0.73 -8.63 -22.98
C THR A 213 0.45 -8.41 -23.92
N GLN A 214 0.27 -7.61 -24.97
CA GLN A 214 1.32 -7.31 -25.93
C GLN A 214 2.58 -6.72 -25.24
N ARG A 215 2.41 -5.77 -24.34
CA ARG A 215 3.56 -5.15 -23.63
C ARG A 215 4.28 -6.14 -22.73
N LEU A 216 3.54 -7.01 -22.06
CA LEU A 216 4.16 -8.03 -21.23
C LEU A 216 4.90 -9.09 -22.05
N GLU A 217 4.34 -9.51 -23.18
CA GLU A 217 5.00 -10.46 -24.10
C GLU A 217 6.26 -9.88 -24.71
N GLU A 218 6.23 -8.63 -25.13
CA GLU A 218 7.40 -7.90 -25.64
C GLU A 218 8.53 -7.93 -24.60
N TRP A 219 8.22 -7.59 -23.34
CA TRP A 219 9.20 -7.64 -22.25
C TRP A 219 9.76 -9.07 -22.05
N ILE A 220 8.89 -10.08 -21.92
CA ILE A 220 9.31 -11.47 -21.67
C ILE A 220 10.21 -11.98 -22.80
N THR A 221 9.87 -11.66 -24.05
CA THR A 221 10.60 -12.10 -25.24
C THR A 221 11.97 -11.42 -25.33
N VAL A 222 12.01 -10.09 -25.29
CA VAL A 222 13.25 -9.31 -25.47
C VAL A 222 14.21 -9.51 -24.32
N SER A 223 13.70 -9.72 -23.10
CA SER A 223 14.53 -9.98 -21.91
C SER A 223 15.12 -11.40 -21.87
N GLY A 224 14.63 -12.33 -22.69
CA GLY A 224 15.01 -13.75 -22.66
C GLY A 224 14.41 -14.53 -21.47
N LEU A 225 13.50 -13.93 -20.70
CA LEU A 225 12.90 -14.55 -19.52
C LEU A 225 12.01 -15.74 -19.87
N ALA A 226 11.54 -15.86 -21.11
CA ALA A 226 10.70 -16.99 -21.55
C ALA A 226 11.34 -18.37 -21.25
N SER A 227 12.67 -18.47 -21.28
CA SER A 227 13.43 -19.70 -21.00
C SER A 227 13.62 -19.97 -19.50
N HIS A 228 13.12 -19.11 -18.63
CA HIS A 228 13.35 -19.18 -17.17
C HIS A 228 12.04 -19.11 -16.38
N PRO A 229 11.25 -20.20 -16.32
CA PRO A 229 9.92 -20.20 -15.69
C PRO A 229 9.93 -19.72 -14.22
N ASP A 230 11.00 -20.03 -13.50
CA ASP A 230 11.16 -19.67 -12.08
C ASP A 230 11.70 -18.24 -11.85
N ALA A 231 12.12 -17.54 -12.90
CA ALA A 231 12.56 -16.16 -12.77
C ALA A 231 11.41 -15.24 -12.38
N TYR A 232 11.71 -14.18 -11.66
CA TYR A 232 10.74 -13.13 -11.36
C TYR A 232 10.37 -12.38 -12.63
N LEU A 233 9.07 -12.18 -12.84
CA LEU A 233 8.52 -11.57 -14.04
C LEU A 233 9.07 -10.16 -14.28
N PHE A 234 9.24 -9.38 -13.21
CA PHE A 234 9.87 -8.06 -13.28
C PHE A 234 11.25 -8.12 -12.64
N SER A 235 12.25 -8.32 -13.48
CA SER A 235 13.64 -8.44 -13.07
C SER A 235 14.40 -7.10 -13.25
N ALA A 236 15.48 -6.93 -12.48
CA ALA A 236 16.38 -5.80 -12.69
C ALA A 236 17.08 -5.91 -14.05
N VAL A 237 17.32 -4.77 -14.67
CA VAL A 237 18.12 -4.69 -15.89
C VAL A 237 19.51 -4.16 -15.50
N HIS A 238 20.53 -4.93 -15.85
CA HIS A 238 21.92 -4.54 -15.64
C HIS A 238 22.31 -3.42 -16.61
N ARG A 239 23.32 -2.63 -16.25
CA ARG A 239 23.85 -1.56 -17.11
C ARG A 239 24.34 -2.01 -18.50
N SER A 240 24.60 -3.32 -18.66
CA SER A 240 24.91 -3.92 -19.96
C SER A 240 23.68 -4.22 -20.83
N GLY A 241 22.47 -3.80 -20.42
CA GLY A 241 21.24 -4.04 -21.17
C GLY A 241 20.67 -5.48 -21.05
N ARG A 242 21.08 -6.27 -20.05
CA ARG A 242 20.59 -7.64 -19.83
C ARG A 242 19.69 -7.73 -18.62
N ALA A 243 18.61 -8.51 -18.71
CA ALA A 243 17.78 -8.85 -17.56
C ALA A 243 18.55 -9.73 -16.58
N GLN A 244 18.43 -9.47 -15.30
CA GLN A 244 19.08 -10.24 -14.24
C GLN A 244 18.12 -11.34 -13.76
N ILE A 245 18.59 -12.59 -13.83
CA ILE A 245 17.88 -13.72 -13.21
C ILE A 245 18.41 -13.83 -11.79
N ALA A 246 17.59 -13.41 -10.83
CA ALA A 246 17.97 -13.35 -9.41
C ALA A 246 17.08 -14.26 -8.56
N ASP A 247 17.65 -14.79 -7.47
CA ASP A 247 16.92 -15.64 -6.50
C ASP A 247 15.93 -14.83 -5.63
N LYS A 248 16.03 -13.51 -5.65
CA LYS A 248 15.18 -12.60 -4.89
C LYS A 248 14.45 -11.63 -5.80
N PRO A 249 13.19 -11.29 -5.48
CA PRO A 249 12.44 -10.30 -6.25
C PRO A 249 13.08 -8.93 -6.15
N MET A 250 12.81 -8.07 -7.11
CA MET A 250 13.11 -6.65 -6.99
C MET A 250 12.47 -6.10 -5.72
N SER A 251 13.21 -5.27 -4.99
CA SER A 251 12.65 -4.62 -3.80
C SER A 251 11.50 -3.68 -4.19
N THR A 252 10.53 -3.52 -3.29
CA THR A 252 9.43 -2.58 -3.51
C THR A 252 9.92 -1.16 -3.81
N ARG A 253 11.04 -0.75 -3.20
CA ARG A 253 11.70 0.54 -3.47
C ARG A 253 12.21 0.63 -4.92
N ALA A 254 12.80 -0.45 -5.44
CA ALA A 254 13.29 -0.48 -6.82
C ALA A 254 12.12 -0.44 -7.82
N LEU A 255 10.99 -1.09 -7.49
CA LEU A 255 9.77 -1.00 -8.30
C LEU A 255 9.10 0.38 -8.19
N GLU A 256 9.14 1.03 -7.04
CA GLU A 256 8.67 2.42 -6.90
C GLU A 256 9.46 3.41 -7.76
N GLN A 257 10.74 3.15 -8.03
CA GLN A 257 11.53 3.96 -8.96
C GLN A 257 10.98 3.93 -10.39
N ILE A 258 10.25 2.87 -10.80
CA ILE A 258 9.55 2.84 -12.09
C ILE A 258 8.52 3.98 -12.16
N PHE A 259 7.71 4.14 -11.12
CA PHE A 259 6.75 5.24 -11.03
C PHE A 259 7.42 6.61 -10.99
N SER A 260 8.59 6.72 -10.34
CA SER A 260 9.35 7.97 -10.31
C SER A 260 9.89 8.36 -11.68
N ARG A 261 10.42 7.39 -12.46
CA ARG A 261 10.84 7.63 -13.84
C ARG A 261 9.68 8.02 -14.75
N ALA A 262 8.57 7.28 -14.63
CA ALA A 262 7.34 7.58 -15.36
C ALA A 262 6.82 9.00 -15.06
N TRP A 263 6.87 9.42 -13.79
CA TRP A 263 6.51 10.76 -13.36
C TRP A 263 7.38 11.85 -13.99
N ALA A 264 8.68 11.63 -14.04
CA ALA A 264 9.64 12.57 -14.66
C ALA A 264 9.37 12.73 -16.17
N ILE A 265 9.14 11.60 -16.88
CA ILE A 265 8.83 11.60 -18.33
C ILE A 265 7.50 12.29 -18.60
N ALA A 266 6.52 12.14 -17.71
CA ALA A 266 5.24 12.83 -17.84
C ALA A 266 5.34 14.35 -17.66
N GLY A 267 6.52 14.90 -17.39
CA GLY A 267 6.74 16.34 -17.18
C GLY A 267 6.02 16.90 -15.95
N LYS A 268 5.63 16.04 -15.01
CA LYS A 268 4.83 16.41 -13.83
C LYS A 268 5.68 16.82 -12.62
N SER A 269 7.01 16.90 -12.77
CA SER A 269 7.90 17.40 -11.74
C SER A 269 7.50 18.83 -11.35
N GLY A 270 7.09 19.04 -10.09
CA GLY A 270 6.61 20.33 -9.58
C GLY A 270 5.10 20.57 -9.68
N ALA A 271 4.34 19.72 -10.34
CA ALA A 271 2.89 19.91 -10.53
C ALA A 271 2.05 19.61 -9.27
N VAL A 272 2.60 18.89 -8.30
CA VAL A 272 1.95 18.68 -7.01
C VAL A 272 2.50 19.72 -6.05
N LYS A 273 1.74 20.80 -5.80
CA LYS A 273 2.00 21.64 -4.64
C LYS A 273 2.13 20.71 -3.44
N ALA A 274 3.23 20.85 -2.71
CA ALA A 274 3.46 20.15 -1.47
C ALA A 274 2.30 20.42 -0.49
N ASN A 275 1.19 19.74 -0.68
CA ASN A 275 0.31 19.49 0.41
C ASN A 275 1.21 18.77 1.42
N LYS A 276 1.11 19.03 2.71
CA LYS A 276 1.83 18.37 3.80
C LYS A 276 1.75 16.83 3.72
N ASN A 277 1.28 16.30 2.62
CA ASN A 277 1.06 14.92 2.27
C ASN A 277 2.34 14.31 1.69
N ARG A 278 2.68 13.17 2.20
CA ARG A 278 3.80 12.27 1.89
C ARG A 278 3.98 11.95 0.40
N TYR A 279 2.98 12.20 -0.44
CA TYR A 279 2.95 11.79 -1.85
C TYR A 279 3.12 13.01 -2.75
N THR A 280 4.33 13.22 -3.25
CA THR A 280 4.68 14.30 -4.19
C THR A 280 4.70 13.85 -5.64
N GLY A 281 4.46 12.57 -5.91
CA GLY A 281 4.48 11.97 -7.24
C GLY A 281 3.82 10.59 -7.25
N TRP A 282 3.97 9.88 -8.36
CA TRP A 282 3.47 8.50 -8.45
C TRP A 282 4.27 7.55 -7.57
N SER A 283 3.60 6.57 -7.01
CA SER A 283 4.13 5.55 -6.09
C SER A 283 3.51 4.19 -6.37
N GLY A 284 3.91 3.17 -5.65
CA GLY A 284 3.40 1.81 -5.79
C GLY A 284 1.89 1.63 -5.58
N HIS A 285 1.19 2.65 -5.07
CA HIS A 285 -0.27 2.66 -4.96
C HIS A 285 -0.97 3.46 -6.05
N SER A 286 -0.24 4.23 -6.85
CA SER A 286 -0.80 5.17 -7.81
C SER A 286 -1.63 4.50 -8.91
N ALA A 287 -1.19 3.34 -9.41
CA ALA A 287 -1.93 2.57 -10.41
C ALA A 287 -3.28 2.07 -9.87
N ARG A 288 -3.32 1.56 -8.64
CA ARG A 288 -4.57 1.12 -8.00
C ARG A 288 -5.57 2.26 -7.79
N VAL A 289 -5.07 3.42 -7.36
CA VAL A 289 -5.90 4.62 -7.16
C VAL A 289 -6.41 5.11 -8.50
N GLY A 290 -5.54 5.24 -9.51
CA GLY A 290 -5.91 5.72 -10.83
C GLY A 290 -6.92 4.82 -11.55
N ALA A 291 -6.67 3.51 -11.57
CA ALA A 291 -7.58 2.54 -12.19
C ALA A 291 -8.96 2.51 -11.49
N ALA A 292 -9.00 2.57 -10.15
CA ALA A 292 -10.26 2.65 -9.43
C ALA A 292 -11.05 3.93 -9.79
N GLN A 293 -10.36 5.07 -9.90
CA GLN A 293 -10.98 6.33 -10.30
C GLN A 293 -11.47 6.28 -11.76
N ASP A 294 -10.69 5.70 -12.68
CA ASP A 294 -11.09 5.57 -14.08
C ASP A 294 -12.33 4.68 -14.23
N MET A 295 -12.43 3.59 -13.47
CA MET A 295 -13.62 2.74 -13.44
C MET A 295 -14.84 3.49 -12.87
N ALA A 296 -14.66 4.23 -11.77
CA ALA A 296 -15.72 5.04 -11.17
C ALA A 296 -16.18 6.14 -12.13
N ASP A 297 -15.27 6.85 -12.80
CA ASP A 297 -15.57 7.84 -13.86
C ASP A 297 -16.40 7.26 -15.00
N LYS A 298 -16.20 5.99 -15.31
CA LYS A 298 -16.97 5.25 -16.33
C LYS A 298 -18.27 4.66 -15.81
N GLY A 299 -18.64 4.90 -14.54
CA GLY A 299 -19.89 4.44 -13.95
C GLY A 299 -19.92 2.96 -13.59
N TYR A 300 -18.78 2.29 -13.46
CA TYR A 300 -18.75 0.90 -12.98
C TYR A 300 -19.27 0.79 -11.55
N PRO A 301 -20.14 -0.21 -11.25
CA PRO A 301 -20.66 -0.42 -9.91
C PRO A 301 -19.54 -0.62 -8.88
N ILE A 302 -19.70 -0.05 -7.69
CA ILE A 302 -18.74 -0.15 -6.57
C ILE A 302 -18.34 -1.61 -6.31
N ALA A 303 -19.30 -2.54 -6.32
CA ALA A 303 -19.04 -3.96 -6.08
C ALA A 303 -18.06 -4.56 -7.13
N ARG A 304 -18.17 -4.18 -8.40
CA ARG A 304 -17.24 -4.63 -9.45
C ARG A 304 -15.86 -4.04 -9.28
N ILE A 305 -15.76 -2.75 -8.94
CA ILE A 305 -14.47 -2.12 -8.68
C ILE A 305 -13.79 -2.77 -7.45
N MET A 306 -14.56 -3.07 -6.39
CA MET A 306 -14.07 -3.78 -5.21
C MET A 306 -13.52 -5.16 -5.57
N GLN A 307 -14.22 -5.92 -6.41
CA GLN A 307 -13.81 -7.23 -6.88
C GLN A 307 -12.48 -7.15 -7.65
N GLU A 308 -12.36 -6.19 -8.59
CA GLU A 308 -11.13 -6.00 -9.36
C GLU A 308 -9.93 -5.66 -8.48
N GLY A 309 -10.10 -4.76 -7.52
CA GLY A 309 -9.02 -4.37 -6.61
C GLY A 309 -8.88 -5.25 -5.37
N THR A 310 -9.71 -6.30 -5.20
CA THR A 310 -9.71 -7.17 -4.01
C THR A 310 -9.89 -6.39 -2.70
N TRP A 311 -10.74 -5.35 -2.71
CA TRP A 311 -11.07 -4.61 -1.49
C TRP A 311 -12.19 -5.34 -0.73
N LYS A 312 -11.91 -5.64 0.55
CA LYS A 312 -12.88 -6.29 1.44
C LYS A 312 -13.85 -5.29 2.09
N LYS A 313 -13.47 -4.01 2.16
CA LYS A 313 -14.24 -2.95 2.83
C LYS A 313 -14.53 -1.82 1.86
N PRO A 314 -15.83 -1.46 1.67
CA PRO A 314 -16.22 -0.35 0.81
C PRO A 314 -15.53 0.97 1.17
N GLU A 315 -15.35 1.25 2.47
CA GLU A 315 -14.76 2.50 2.96
C GLU A 315 -13.32 2.69 2.43
N THR A 316 -12.62 1.60 2.15
CA THR A 316 -11.26 1.67 1.58
C THR A 316 -11.31 2.13 0.13
N LEU A 317 -12.24 1.61 -0.68
CA LEU A 317 -12.44 2.04 -2.06
C LEU A 317 -13.00 3.47 -2.13
N MET A 318 -14.02 3.77 -1.33
CA MET A 318 -14.64 5.10 -1.28
C MET A 318 -13.62 6.21 -1.00
N ARG A 319 -12.59 5.91 -0.19
CA ARG A 319 -11.48 6.86 0.03
C ARG A 319 -10.73 7.19 -1.26
N TYR A 320 -10.58 6.23 -2.17
CA TYR A 320 -9.87 6.44 -3.45
C TYR A 320 -10.71 7.21 -4.46
N ILE A 321 -12.01 6.98 -4.50
CA ILE A 321 -12.91 7.54 -5.52
C ILE A 321 -13.71 8.77 -5.06
N ARG A 322 -13.59 9.19 -3.81
CA ARG A 322 -14.39 10.27 -3.21
C ARG A 322 -14.46 11.57 -4.02
N HIS A 323 -13.40 11.90 -4.76
CA HIS A 323 -13.39 13.11 -5.60
C HIS A 323 -14.12 12.91 -6.93
N VAL A 324 -14.20 11.67 -7.41
CA VAL A 324 -14.96 11.28 -8.59
C VAL A 324 -16.46 11.30 -8.27
N ASP A 325 -16.84 10.67 -7.14
CA ASP A 325 -18.23 10.63 -6.70
C ASP A 325 -18.79 12.00 -6.35
N ALA A 326 -17.96 12.95 -5.90
CA ALA A 326 -18.45 14.29 -5.53
C ALA A 326 -19.07 15.06 -6.71
N HIS A 327 -18.56 14.84 -7.94
CA HIS A 327 -19.10 15.46 -9.15
C HIS A 327 -20.28 14.70 -9.77
N LYS A 328 -20.45 13.44 -9.38
CA LYS A 328 -21.52 12.54 -9.84
C LYS A 328 -22.42 12.14 -8.66
N GLY A 329 -22.54 13.01 -7.66
CA GLY A 329 -23.38 12.74 -6.51
C GLY A 329 -24.84 12.64 -6.93
N ALA A 330 -25.53 11.59 -6.49
CA ALA A 330 -26.94 11.37 -6.83
C ALA A 330 -27.83 12.60 -6.57
N MET A 331 -27.50 13.42 -5.57
CA MET A 331 -28.22 14.66 -5.30
C MET A 331 -27.97 15.72 -6.37
N VAL A 332 -26.74 15.81 -6.90
CA VAL A 332 -26.41 16.74 -7.99
C VAL A 332 -27.17 16.33 -9.25
N GLU A 333 -27.09 15.05 -9.63
CA GLU A 333 -27.84 14.52 -10.78
C GLU A 333 -29.36 14.73 -10.62
N PHE A 334 -29.89 14.46 -9.42
CA PHE A 334 -31.30 14.68 -9.10
C PHE A 334 -31.72 16.15 -9.26
N MET A 335 -30.89 17.08 -8.77
CA MET A 335 -31.18 18.52 -8.89
C MET A 335 -31.10 19.03 -10.33
N GLU A 336 -30.14 18.54 -11.11
CA GLU A 336 -30.00 18.86 -12.54
C GLU A 336 -31.18 18.33 -13.36
N GLN A 337 -31.63 17.10 -13.10
CA GLN A 337 -32.81 16.53 -13.75
C GLN A 337 -34.09 17.33 -13.51
N ILE A 338 -34.27 17.86 -12.30
CA ILE A 338 -35.42 18.72 -11.97
C ILE A 338 -35.29 20.05 -12.71
N ALA A 339 -34.12 20.67 -12.75
CA ALA A 339 -33.90 21.95 -13.42
C ALA A 339 -34.15 21.84 -14.94
N ASP A 340 -33.70 20.77 -15.58
CA ASP A 340 -33.94 20.49 -16.99
C ASP A 340 -35.43 20.17 -17.30
N GLY A 341 -36.11 19.51 -16.36
CA GLY A 341 -37.56 19.21 -16.46
C GLY A 341 -38.45 20.46 -16.43
N ASP A 342 -38.10 21.46 -15.62
CA ASP A 342 -38.83 22.74 -15.53
C ASP A 342 -38.66 23.60 -16.80
N HIS A 343 -37.52 23.54 -17.47
CA HIS A 343 -37.28 24.26 -18.73
C HIS A 343 -38.07 23.69 -19.92
N SER A 344 -38.37 22.38 -19.92
CA SER A 344 -39.16 21.75 -20.97
C SER A 344 -40.66 21.98 -20.85
N SER A 345 -41.16 22.29 -19.65
CA SER A 345 -42.57 22.62 -19.39
C SER A 345 -42.96 24.06 -19.66
N GLN A 346 -42.00 25.00 -19.83
CA GLN A 346 -42.25 26.42 -20.14
C GLN A 346 -42.21 26.74 -21.64
N SER A 347 -41.93 25.75 -22.50
CA SER A 347 -41.84 25.93 -23.97
C SER A 347 -43.00 25.23 -24.74
N SER A 348 -44.11 24.94 -24.05
CA SER A 348 -45.32 24.36 -24.68
C SER A 348 -46.48 25.36 -24.71
#